data_7777af1c2f71e1c51f9b7a3885381e2d
#
_entry.id   7777af1c2f71e1c51f9b7a3885381e2d
#
_cell.length_a   1.000
_cell.length_b   1.000
_cell.length_c   1.000
_cell.angle_alpha   90.00
_cell.angle_beta   90.00
_cell.angle_gamma   90.00
#
_symmetry.space_group_name_H-M   'P 1'
#
loop_
_entity.id
_entity.type
_entity.pdbx_description
1 polymer ?
#
loop_
_entity_poly.entity_id
_entity_poly.type
_entity_poly.pdbx_seq_one_letter_code
_entity_poly.pdbx_strand_id
1 'polypeptide(L)'
;MSYAKIIGRNKEINILDRIYKSKKSELVAIYGRRRVGKSYLVSECFGKKILFKAVGTYIKDGDKDYESYRQLQLAHFYDSLVIAGLSTKESKPTCWREAFLLLRKVLEGKRNRRKIIFIDELPWLAGPQSSEMIAELGYFWNSWADSERNIILIVCGSATSWMLDNVIHDYGGLHGRLTETIKLFPFTLSECEKYYKKNAFHLSRYEMCVSYMAIGGIPYYLDKLRNDRTMTDNIDSIFFADELIHQEFKDVYTGLYSSKEKYVDIVKAIG
;
A
#
# COMPACT_ATOMS: atom_id res chain seq x y z
N MET A 1 15.08 -2.73 -15.74
CA MET A 1 13.65 -2.34 -15.70
C MET A 1 13.55 -0.91 -16.18
N SER A 2 12.50 -0.54 -16.94
CA SER A 2 12.29 0.85 -17.34
C SER A 2 11.37 1.49 -16.31
N TYR A 3 11.88 2.45 -15.55
CA TYR A 3 11.13 3.18 -14.52
C TYR A 3 10.68 4.56 -15.02
N ALA A 4 10.56 4.74 -16.33
CA ALA A 4 10.30 6.02 -16.98
C ALA A 4 9.00 6.72 -16.53
N LYS A 5 8.06 5.96 -15.96
CA LYS A 5 6.81 6.51 -15.45
C LYS A 5 6.91 7.03 -14.02
N ILE A 6 7.83 6.53 -13.22
CA ILE A 6 7.99 6.94 -11.82
C ILE A 6 8.74 8.27 -11.78
N ILE A 7 8.21 9.22 -11.02
CA ILE A 7 8.85 10.49 -10.76
C ILE A 7 9.57 10.41 -9.42
N GLY A 8 10.85 10.79 -9.40
CA GLY A 8 11.67 10.68 -8.19
C GLY A 8 11.85 9.23 -7.72
N ARG A 9 11.76 9.01 -6.41
CA ARG A 9 11.80 7.67 -5.79
C ARG A 9 13.04 6.84 -6.09
N ASN A 10 14.16 7.49 -6.45
CA ASN A 10 15.37 6.78 -6.85
C ASN A 10 15.91 5.85 -5.76
N LYS A 11 15.78 6.27 -4.49
CA LYS A 11 16.21 5.46 -3.34
C LYS A 11 15.37 4.18 -3.22
N GLU A 12 14.05 4.34 -3.28
CA GLU A 12 13.10 3.23 -3.15
C GLU A 12 13.21 2.27 -4.34
N ILE A 13 13.35 2.80 -5.56
CA ILE A 13 13.56 2.02 -6.78
C ILE A 13 14.86 1.19 -6.68
N ASN A 14 15.96 1.81 -6.22
CA ASN A 14 17.23 1.11 -6.06
C ASN A 14 17.14 -0.03 -5.03
N ILE A 15 16.40 0.18 -3.93
CA ILE A 15 16.14 -0.85 -2.93
C ILE A 15 15.37 -2.01 -3.57
N LEU A 16 14.26 -1.73 -4.27
CA LEU A 16 13.42 -2.75 -4.90
C LEU A 16 14.16 -3.50 -6.02
N ASP A 17 15.02 -2.82 -6.77
CA ASP A 17 15.85 -3.45 -7.81
C ASP A 17 16.91 -4.38 -7.19
N ARG A 18 17.54 -3.98 -6.09
CA ARG A 18 18.47 -4.82 -5.30
C ARG A 18 17.76 -6.07 -4.78
N ILE A 19 16.57 -5.93 -4.19
CA ILE A 19 15.73 -7.02 -3.71
C ILE A 19 15.39 -7.99 -4.85
N TYR A 20 15.00 -7.48 -6.01
CA TYR A 20 14.70 -8.33 -7.17
C TYR A 20 15.90 -9.13 -7.66
N LYS A 21 17.10 -8.57 -7.56
CA LYS A 21 18.36 -9.21 -7.99
C LYS A 21 18.95 -10.16 -6.94
N SER A 22 18.48 -10.10 -5.70
CA SER A 22 18.99 -10.96 -4.62
C SER A 22 18.77 -12.44 -4.93
N LYS A 23 19.51 -13.32 -4.27
CA LYS A 23 19.41 -14.78 -4.42
C LYS A 23 18.72 -15.46 -3.24
N LYS A 24 18.04 -14.70 -2.41
CA LYS A 24 17.31 -15.19 -1.23
C LYS A 24 15.86 -14.72 -1.29
N SER A 25 15.01 -15.32 -0.46
CA SER A 25 13.67 -14.79 -0.23
C SER A 25 13.73 -13.46 0.48
N GLU A 26 12.85 -12.55 0.16
CA GLU A 26 12.81 -11.19 0.70
C GLU A 26 11.41 -10.85 1.19
N LEU A 27 11.30 -10.41 2.43
CA LEU A 27 10.07 -9.92 3.03
C LEU A 27 10.20 -8.40 3.22
N VAL A 28 9.36 -7.65 2.51
CA VAL A 28 9.46 -6.20 2.40
C VAL A 28 8.20 -5.54 2.91
N ALA A 29 8.31 -4.62 3.86
CA ALA A 29 7.22 -3.77 4.29
C ALA A 29 7.33 -2.38 3.68
N ILE A 30 6.26 -1.90 3.02
CA ILE A 30 6.16 -0.54 2.49
C ILE A 30 5.00 0.17 3.19
N TYR A 31 5.28 1.26 3.87
CA TYR A 31 4.28 2.00 4.62
C TYR A 31 4.43 3.51 4.46
N GLY A 32 3.42 4.23 4.87
CA GLY A 32 3.38 5.69 4.77
C GLY A 32 1.98 6.18 4.48
N ARG A 33 1.80 7.50 4.50
CA ARG A 33 0.50 8.15 4.34
C ARG A 33 -0.28 7.60 3.14
N ARG A 34 -1.61 7.61 3.24
CA ARG A 34 -2.50 7.33 2.10
C ARG A 34 -2.16 8.26 0.93
N ARG A 35 -2.26 7.75 -0.33
CA ARG A 35 -2.09 8.51 -1.58
C ARG A 35 -0.67 9.00 -1.92
N VAL A 36 0.35 8.54 -1.20
CA VAL A 36 1.77 8.83 -1.54
C VAL A 36 2.33 7.95 -2.65
N GLY A 37 1.54 6.97 -3.17
CA GLY A 37 1.92 6.15 -4.31
C GLY A 37 2.58 4.81 -3.96
N LYS A 38 2.32 4.20 -2.78
CA LYS A 38 2.87 2.89 -2.39
C LYS A 38 2.56 1.80 -3.42
N SER A 39 1.28 1.56 -3.68
CA SER A 39 0.80 0.55 -4.63
C SER A 39 1.26 0.84 -6.06
N TYR A 40 1.32 2.12 -6.44
CA TYR A 40 1.84 2.56 -7.74
C TYR A 40 3.31 2.21 -7.89
N LEU A 41 4.15 2.50 -6.87
CA LEU A 41 5.56 2.17 -6.88
C LEU A 41 5.79 0.67 -7.12
N VAL A 42 5.11 -0.19 -6.36
CA VAL A 42 5.23 -1.65 -6.49
C VAL A 42 4.76 -2.11 -7.88
N SER A 43 3.62 -1.59 -8.34
CA SER A 43 3.05 -1.94 -9.65
C SER A 43 3.94 -1.51 -10.82
N GLU A 44 4.56 -0.33 -10.76
CA GLU A 44 5.47 0.12 -11.81
C GLU A 44 6.83 -0.59 -11.76
N CYS A 45 7.31 -0.94 -10.56
CA CYS A 45 8.57 -1.67 -10.44
C CYS A 45 8.46 -3.12 -10.91
N PHE A 46 7.35 -3.78 -10.62
CA PHE A 46 7.24 -5.22 -10.87
C PHE A 46 6.19 -5.59 -11.94
N GLY A 47 5.10 -4.84 -12.05
CA GLY A 47 4.11 -4.99 -13.12
C GLY A 47 3.65 -6.44 -13.30
N LYS A 48 3.77 -6.95 -14.54
CA LYS A 48 3.39 -8.32 -14.91
C LYS A 48 4.21 -9.43 -14.23
N LYS A 49 5.26 -9.08 -13.48
CA LYS A 49 6.06 -10.07 -12.72
C LYS A 49 5.43 -10.43 -11.38
N ILE A 50 4.43 -9.67 -10.90
CA ILE A 50 3.65 -10.00 -9.73
C ILE A 50 2.81 -11.24 -10.07
N LEU A 51 3.07 -12.34 -9.37
CA LEU A 51 2.36 -13.61 -9.59
C LEU A 51 1.08 -13.70 -8.80
N PHE A 52 1.03 -13.04 -7.64
CA PHE A 52 -0.14 -12.98 -6.80
C PHE A 52 -0.27 -11.57 -6.22
N LYS A 53 -1.47 -11.03 -6.29
CA LYS A 53 -1.82 -9.75 -5.68
C LYS A 53 -3.13 -9.86 -4.94
N ALA A 54 -3.11 -9.58 -3.64
CA ALA A 54 -4.30 -9.39 -2.82
C ALA A 54 -4.40 -7.95 -2.35
N VAL A 55 -5.61 -7.45 -2.18
CA VAL A 55 -5.89 -6.10 -1.69
C VAL A 55 -6.89 -6.18 -0.55
N GLY A 56 -6.52 -5.66 0.62
CA GLY A 56 -7.45 -5.53 1.74
C GLY A 56 -8.58 -4.56 1.42
N THR A 57 -9.80 -4.95 1.76
CA THR A 57 -10.99 -4.14 1.53
C THR A 57 -11.42 -3.45 2.82
N TYR A 58 -11.55 -2.13 2.77
CA TYR A 58 -12.12 -1.38 3.89
C TYR A 58 -13.61 -1.69 4.03
N ILE A 59 -14.01 -2.02 5.25
CA ILE A 59 -15.42 -2.17 5.63
C ILE A 59 -15.65 -1.20 6.78
N LYS A 60 -16.72 -0.41 6.70
CA LYS A 60 -17.04 0.58 7.71
C LYS A 60 -17.35 -0.10 9.04
N ASP A 61 -16.78 0.44 10.13
CA ASP A 61 -17.05 -0.03 11.49
C ASP A 61 -18.56 -0.04 11.79
N GLY A 62 -19.06 -1.15 12.33
CA GLY A 62 -20.46 -1.33 12.66
C GLY A 62 -21.33 -1.98 11.57
N ASP A 63 -20.85 -2.07 10.34
CA ASP A 63 -21.62 -2.68 9.24
C ASP A 63 -21.60 -4.21 9.28
N LYS A 64 -20.58 -4.83 9.88
CA LYS A 64 -20.42 -6.29 9.99
C LYS A 64 -19.73 -6.69 11.27
N ASP A 65 -20.10 -7.87 11.81
CA ASP A 65 -19.30 -8.52 12.83
C ASP A 65 -17.95 -9.00 12.26
N TYR A 66 -17.03 -9.36 13.16
CA TYR A 66 -15.68 -9.80 12.78
C TYR A 66 -15.69 -11.01 11.83
N GLU A 67 -16.57 -11.98 12.05
CA GLU A 67 -16.64 -13.18 11.21
C GLU A 67 -17.07 -12.84 9.78
N SER A 68 -18.10 -12.03 9.63
CA SER A 68 -18.55 -11.54 8.31
C SER A 68 -17.47 -10.72 7.61
N TYR A 69 -16.70 -9.92 8.37
CA TYR A 69 -15.54 -9.19 7.86
C TYR A 69 -14.47 -10.17 7.33
N ARG A 70 -14.07 -11.14 8.17
CA ARG A 70 -13.07 -12.16 7.83
C ARG A 70 -13.46 -12.97 6.59
N GLN A 71 -14.70 -13.42 6.52
CA GLN A 71 -15.21 -14.18 5.37
C GLN A 71 -15.15 -13.39 4.07
N LEU A 72 -15.45 -12.09 4.08
CA LEU A 72 -15.34 -11.25 2.90
C LEU A 72 -13.88 -11.10 2.44
N GLN A 73 -12.94 -10.89 3.37
CA GLN A 73 -11.53 -10.80 3.04
C GLN A 73 -11.00 -12.13 2.45
N LEU A 74 -11.40 -13.26 3.04
CA LEU A 74 -11.05 -14.60 2.54
C LEU A 74 -11.63 -14.85 1.15
N ALA A 75 -12.86 -14.40 0.86
CA ALA A 75 -13.45 -14.51 -0.46
C ALA A 75 -12.65 -13.71 -1.50
N HIS A 76 -12.30 -12.46 -1.22
CA HIS A 76 -11.48 -11.64 -2.12
C HIS A 76 -10.06 -12.22 -2.30
N PHE A 77 -9.49 -12.77 -1.24
CA PHE A 77 -8.19 -13.46 -1.32
C PHE A 77 -8.29 -14.69 -2.23
N TYR A 78 -9.35 -15.49 -2.09
CA TYR A 78 -9.61 -16.63 -2.96
C TYR A 78 -9.77 -16.23 -4.43
N ASP A 79 -10.53 -15.17 -4.72
CA ASP A 79 -10.66 -14.65 -6.08
C ASP A 79 -9.29 -14.25 -6.66
N SER A 80 -8.43 -13.65 -5.83
CA SER A 80 -7.04 -13.34 -6.21
C SER A 80 -6.21 -14.60 -6.49
N LEU A 81 -6.43 -15.69 -5.75
CA LEU A 81 -5.79 -17.00 -6.02
C LEU A 81 -6.25 -17.59 -7.36
N VAL A 82 -7.54 -17.50 -7.67
CA VAL A 82 -8.08 -17.96 -8.96
C VAL A 82 -7.47 -17.16 -10.11
N ILE A 83 -7.39 -15.84 -9.99
CA ILE A 83 -6.72 -14.97 -10.97
C ILE A 83 -5.23 -15.35 -11.14
N ALA A 84 -4.56 -15.73 -10.05
CA ALA A 84 -3.18 -16.20 -10.08
C ALA A 84 -3.01 -17.63 -10.66
N GLY A 85 -4.11 -18.33 -10.92
CA GLY A 85 -4.13 -19.65 -11.59
C GLY A 85 -4.47 -20.81 -10.66
N LEU A 86 -5.11 -20.57 -9.52
CA LEU A 86 -5.72 -21.62 -8.72
C LEU A 86 -6.90 -22.23 -9.50
N SER A 87 -7.04 -23.55 -9.46
CA SER A 87 -8.21 -24.22 -10.04
C SER A 87 -9.49 -23.83 -9.29
N THR A 88 -10.54 -23.49 -10.02
CA THR A 88 -11.88 -23.21 -9.46
C THR A 88 -12.54 -24.43 -8.82
N LYS A 89 -11.96 -25.63 -8.97
CA LYS A 89 -12.39 -26.87 -8.30
C LYS A 89 -11.90 -26.93 -6.85
N GLU A 90 -10.93 -26.11 -6.46
CA GLU A 90 -10.47 -26.02 -5.08
C GLU A 90 -11.54 -25.35 -4.21
N SER A 91 -11.72 -25.88 -3.00
CA SER A 91 -12.65 -25.31 -2.03
C SER A 91 -12.21 -23.91 -1.60
N LYS A 92 -13.18 -23.03 -1.37
CA LYS A 92 -12.91 -21.72 -0.79
C LYS A 92 -12.36 -21.89 0.63
N PRO A 93 -11.31 -21.13 1.00
CA PRO A 93 -10.73 -21.21 2.34
C PRO A 93 -11.72 -20.67 3.39
N THR A 94 -11.78 -21.33 4.53
CA THR A 94 -12.62 -20.94 5.69
C THR A 94 -11.80 -20.19 6.75
N CYS A 95 -10.47 -20.25 6.66
CA CYS A 95 -9.54 -19.56 7.54
C CYS A 95 -8.27 -19.12 6.81
N TRP A 96 -7.48 -18.24 7.43
CA TRP A 96 -6.24 -17.73 6.83
C TRP A 96 -5.21 -18.83 6.58
N ARG A 97 -5.15 -19.84 7.43
CA ARG A 97 -4.25 -20.99 7.23
C ARG A 97 -4.52 -21.69 5.89
N GLU A 98 -5.77 -22.00 5.60
CA GLU A 98 -6.16 -22.62 4.32
C GLU A 98 -5.84 -21.69 3.14
N ALA A 99 -6.11 -20.40 3.29
CA ALA A 99 -5.82 -19.40 2.26
C ALA A 99 -4.32 -19.37 1.89
N PHE A 100 -3.42 -19.38 2.88
CA PHE A 100 -1.98 -19.42 2.65
C PHE A 100 -1.49 -20.77 2.12
N LEU A 101 -2.11 -21.88 2.49
CA LEU A 101 -1.82 -23.19 1.88
C LEU A 101 -2.19 -23.21 0.39
N LEU A 102 -3.32 -22.65 0.01
CA LEU A 102 -3.70 -22.49 -1.40
C LEU A 102 -2.75 -21.56 -2.15
N LEU A 103 -2.30 -20.45 -1.53
CA LEU A 103 -1.28 -19.57 -2.11
C LEU A 103 0.02 -20.32 -2.36
N ARG A 104 0.50 -21.11 -1.40
CA ARG A 104 1.67 -21.97 -1.57
C ARG A 104 1.51 -22.90 -2.77
N LYS A 105 0.38 -23.59 -2.88
CA LYS A 105 0.06 -24.48 -3.99
C LYS A 105 0.15 -23.77 -5.35
N VAL A 106 -0.43 -22.58 -5.47
CA VAL A 106 -0.34 -21.74 -6.67
C VAL A 106 1.11 -21.42 -7.02
N LEU A 107 1.91 -21.04 -6.03
CA LEU A 107 3.29 -20.62 -6.23
C LEU A 107 4.22 -21.79 -6.56
N GLU A 108 4.01 -22.95 -5.95
CA GLU A 108 4.77 -24.17 -6.27
C GLU A 108 4.59 -24.59 -7.73
N GLY A 109 3.40 -24.39 -8.31
CA GLY A 109 3.11 -24.62 -9.72
C GLY A 109 3.81 -23.66 -10.70
N LYS A 110 4.43 -22.57 -10.22
CA LYS A 110 5.09 -21.57 -11.07
C LYS A 110 6.59 -21.81 -11.17
N ARG A 111 7.11 -21.79 -12.41
CA ARG A 111 8.56 -21.95 -12.70
C ARG A 111 9.34 -20.64 -12.79
N ASN A 112 8.80 -19.56 -12.27
CA ASN A 112 9.42 -18.25 -12.34
C ASN A 112 10.71 -18.19 -11.50
N ARG A 113 11.74 -17.53 -12.02
CA ARG A 113 13.00 -17.29 -11.30
C ARG A 113 12.80 -16.53 -10.01
N ARG A 114 11.89 -15.55 -10.00
CA ARG A 114 11.44 -14.79 -8.81
C ARG A 114 9.93 -14.83 -8.74
N LYS A 115 9.40 -15.22 -7.61
CA LYS A 115 7.96 -15.31 -7.33
C LYS A 115 7.57 -14.11 -6.49
N ILE A 116 6.92 -13.12 -7.08
CA ILE A 116 6.54 -11.89 -6.41
C ILE A 116 5.11 -11.99 -5.94
N ILE A 117 4.92 -11.80 -4.63
CA ILE A 117 3.65 -11.74 -3.92
C ILE A 117 3.48 -10.31 -3.45
N PHE A 118 2.35 -9.70 -3.74
CA PHE A 118 2.02 -8.36 -3.30
C PHE A 118 0.71 -8.35 -2.52
N ILE A 119 0.78 -8.01 -1.24
CA ILE A 119 -0.38 -7.82 -0.36
C ILE A 119 -0.51 -6.32 -0.09
N ASP A 120 -1.51 -5.72 -0.69
CA ASP A 120 -1.79 -4.29 -0.57
C ASP A 120 -2.85 -4.04 0.50
N GLU A 121 -2.74 -2.93 1.22
CA GLU A 121 -3.59 -2.56 2.36
C GLU A 121 -3.74 -3.71 3.36
N LEU A 122 -2.60 -4.26 3.78
CA LEU A 122 -2.52 -5.34 4.77
C LEU A 122 -3.32 -5.06 6.06
N PRO A 123 -3.36 -3.82 6.61
CA PRO A 123 -4.17 -3.51 7.78
C PRO A 123 -5.65 -3.81 7.59
N TRP A 124 -6.20 -3.56 6.38
CA TRP A 124 -7.59 -3.87 6.07
C TRP A 124 -7.80 -5.36 5.80
N LEU A 125 -6.82 -6.03 5.20
CA LEU A 125 -6.90 -7.48 5.01
C LEU A 125 -6.93 -8.23 6.34
N ALA A 126 -6.10 -7.82 7.29
CA ALA A 126 -6.01 -8.41 8.63
C ALA A 126 -7.23 -8.07 9.51
N GLY A 127 -7.80 -6.87 9.34
CA GLY A 127 -8.98 -6.42 10.07
C GLY A 127 -8.73 -6.05 11.53
N PRO A 128 -9.80 -5.77 12.30
CA PRO A 128 -9.71 -5.32 13.69
C PRO A 128 -9.03 -6.32 14.64
N GLN A 129 -9.21 -7.63 14.40
CA GLN A 129 -8.57 -8.72 15.16
C GLN A 129 -7.45 -9.32 14.32
N SER A 130 -6.42 -8.53 14.07
CA SER A 130 -5.35 -8.81 13.11
C SER A 130 -4.47 -10.03 13.47
N SER A 131 -4.51 -10.54 14.70
CA SER A 131 -3.60 -11.56 15.22
C SER A 131 -3.61 -12.86 14.41
N GLU A 132 -4.78 -13.38 14.00
CA GLU A 132 -4.88 -14.62 13.21
C GLU A 132 -4.16 -14.49 11.86
N MET A 133 -4.51 -13.46 11.09
CA MET A 133 -3.97 -13.27 9.75
C MET A 133 -2.45 -13.03 9.78
N ILE A 134 -1.96 -12.24 10.72
CA ILE A 134 -0.52 -11.96 10.88
C ILE A 134 0.24 -13.20 11.35
N ALA A 135 -0.33 -13.99 12.28
CA ALA A 135 0.26 -15.24 12.72
C ALA A 135 0.39 -16.24 11.56
N GLU A 136 -0.65 -16.41 10.74
CA GLU A 136 -0.63 -17.32 9.60
C GLU A 136 0.28 -16.82 8.46
N LEU A 137 0.39 -15.51 8.25
CA LEU A 137 1.39 -14.92 7.35
C LEU A 137 2.82 -15.21 7.83
N GLY A 138 3.06 -15.06 9.15
CA GLY A 138 4.33 -15.41 9.78
C GLY A 138 4.64 -16.90 9.65
N TYR A 139 3.63 -17.76 9.85
CA TYR A 139 3.77 -19.20 9.66
C TYR A 139 4.09 -19.57 8.20
N PHE A 140 3.36 -19.00 7.24
CA PHE A 140 3.63 -19.16 5.80
C PHE A 140 5.07 -18.77 5.45
N TRP A 141 5.52 -17.63 5.97
CA TRP A 141 6.89 -17.18 5.74
C TRP A 141 7.91 -18.12 6.32
N ASN A 142 7.84 -18.40 7.61
CA ASN A 142 8.85 -19.17 8.34
C ASN A 142 8.87 -20.67 7.96
N SER A 143 7.72 -21.26 7.66
CA SER A 143 7.63 -22.69 7.38
C SER A 143 7.99 -23.05 5.92
N TRP A 144 7.92 -22.07 5.02
CA TRP A 144 8.09 -22.37 3.59
C TRP A 144 8.75 -21.25 2.79
N ALA A 145 8.19 -20.02 2.76
CA ALA A 145 8.58 -19.00 1.79
C ALA A 145 10.06 -18.58 1.91
N ASP A 146 10.59 -18.50 3.12
CA ASP A 146 11.99 -18.14 3.38
C ASP A 146 12.96 -19.17 2.75
N SER A 147 12.67 -20.47 2.90
CA SER A 147 13.50 -21.57 2.40
C SER A 147 13.54 -21.69 0.87
N GLU A 148 12.52 -21.20 0.15
CA GLU A 148 12.42 -21.24 -1.31
C GLU A 148 13.50 -20.40 -2.03
N ARG A 149 14.10 -19.44 -1.35
CA ARG A 149 15.17 -18.53 -1.85
C ARG A 149 14.81 -17.70 -3.08
N ASN A 150 13.57 -17.76 -3.55
CA ASN A 150 13.11 -17.05 -4.74
C ASN A 150 11.80 -16.25 -4.53
N ILE A 151 11.26 -16.23 -3.32
CA ILE A 151 10.05 -15.47 -2.97
C ILE A 151 10.42 -14.01 -2.68
N ILE A 152 9.61 -13.10 -3.20
CA ILE A 152 9.57 -11.71 -2.76
C ILE A 152 8.15 -11.44 -2.28
N LEU A 153 7.98 -11.31 -0.98
CA LEU A 153 6.71 -10.95 -0.36
C LEU A 153 6.75 -9.47 0.01
N ILE A 154 5.92 -8.69 -0.64
CA ILE A 154 5.78 -7.25 -0.38
C ILE A 154 4.43 -7.02 0.29
N VAL A 155 4.45 -6.42 1.46
CA VAL A 155 3.26 -6.00 2.19
C VAL A 155 3.20 -4.48 2.24
N CYS A 156 2.02 -3.91 1.94
CA CYS A 156 1.80 -2.47 2.01
C CYS A 156 0.69 -2.11 2.98
N GLY A 157 0.81 -0.94 3.61
CA GLY A 157 -0.25 -0.38 4.43
C GLY A 157 -0.20 1.13 4.55
N SER A 158 -1.37 1.76 4.61
CA SER A 158 -1.52 3.20 4.82
C SER A 158 -1.65 3.57 6.30
N ALA A 159 -2.12 2.67 7.15
CA ALA A 159 -2.18 2.84 8.61
C ALA A 159 -0.78 2.67 9.22
N THR A 160 -0.03 3.76 9.31
CA THR A 160 1.38 3.74 9.71
C THR A 160 1.60 3.12 11.09
N SER A 161 0.82 3.52 12.11
CA SER A 161 0.94 2.99 13.47
C SER A 161 0.67 1.47 13.48
N TRP A 162 -0.40 1.03 12.81
CA TRP A 162 -0.72 -0.38 12.70
C TRP A 162 0.42 -1.20 12.04
N MET A 163 1.02 -0.67 10.96
CA MET A 163 2.15 -1.33 10.28
C MET A 163 3.38 -1.40 11.18
N LEU A 164 3.63 -0.36 11.98
CA LEU A 164 4.72 -0.37 12.96
C LEU A 164 4.48 -1.41 14.04
N ASP A 165 3.29 -1.47 14.62
CA ASP A 165 2.97 -2.30 15.77
C ASP A 165 2.80 -3.78 15.41
N ASN A 166 2.20 -4.09 14.23
CA ASN A 166 1.83 -5.46 13.86
C ASN A 166 2.75 -6.12 12.82
N VAL A 167 3.66 -5.36 12.19
CA VAL A 167 4.54 -5.89 11.13
C VAL A 167 6.00 -5.58 11.39
N ILE A 168 6.33 -4.33 11.70
CA ILE A 168 7.73 -3.88 11.74
C ILE A 168 8.34 -4.14 13.12
N HIS A 169 7.62 -3.80 14.18
CA HIS A 169 8.03 -4.02 15.58
C HIS A 169 7.32 -5.23 16.22
N ASP A 170 6.66 -6.06 15.38
CA ASP A 170 6.01 -7.28 15.85
C ASP A 170 7.01 -8.17 16.60
N TYR A 171 6.60 -8.69 17.74
CA TYR A 171 7.37 -9.68 18.53
C TYR A 171 6.94 -11.12 18.24
N GLY A 172 6.03 -11.32 17.28
CA GLY A 172 5.49 -12.62 16.87
C GLY A 172 6.23 -13.26 15.70
N GLY A 173 5.46 -13.86 14.80
CA GLY A 173 5.98 -14.68 13.71
C GLY A 173 6.78 -13.92 12.63
N LEU A 174 6.63 -12.61 12.53
CA LEU A 174 7.38 -11.75 11.59
C LEU A 174 8.59 -11.08 12.24
N HIS A 175 8.83 -11.27 13.54
CA HIS A 175 9.94 -10.65 14.26
C HIS A 175 11.29 -10.95 13.60
N GLY A 176 12.04 -9.90 13.26
CA GLY A 176 13.37 -10.03 12.63
C GLY A 176 13.36 -10.67 11.24
N ARG A 177 12.19 -10.86 10.60
CA ARG A 177 12.05 -11.47 9.27
C ARG A 177 12.00 -10.47 8.13
N LEU A 178 11.66 -9.22 8.42
CA LEU A 178 11.71 -8.16 7.41
C LEU A 178 13.13 -7.98 6.92
N THR A 179 13.33 -8.14 5.62
CA THR A 179 14.63 -7.92 4.98
C THR A 179 14.81 -6.46 4.58
N GLU A 180 13.70 -5.73 4.41
CA GLU A 180 13.71 -4.31 4.10
C GLU A 180 12.41 -3.64 4.55
N THR A 181 12.54 -2.38 4.97
CA THR A 181 11.41 -1.54 5.38
C THR A 181 11.50 -0.20 4.67
N ILE A 182 10.47 0.14 3.90
CA ILE A 182 10.42 1.36 3.11
C ILE A 182 9.30 2.26 3.63
N LYS A 183 9.66 3.37 4.29
CA LYS A 183 8.72 4.44 4.60
C LYS A 183 8.62 5.38 3.42
N LEU A 184 7.47 5.41 2.76
CA LEU A 184 7.23 6.26 1.61
C LEU A 184 6.65 7.61 2.05
N PHE A 185 7.41 8.67 1.82
CA PHE A 185 7.01 10.05 2.14
C PHE A 185 6.29 10.70 0.95
N PRO A 186 5.59 11.82 1.13
CA PRO A 186 5.20 12.71 0.04
C PRO A 186 6.42 13.10 -0.82
N PHE A 187 6.19 13.57 -2.03
CA PHE A 187 7.27 14.11 -2.86
C PHE A 187 7.93 15.30 -2.18
N THR A 188 9.23 15.37 -2.29
CA THR A 188 10.00 16.58 -1.98
C THR A 188 9.68 17.69 -2.99
N LEU A 189 10.00 18.95 -2.66
CA LEU A 189 9.83 20.05 -3.61
C LEU A 189 10.57 19.80 -4.94
N SER A 190 11.75 19.20 -4.89
CA SER A 190 12.50 18.82 -6.09
C SER A 190 11.80 17.73 -6.92
N GLU A 191 11.11 16.81 -6.29
CA GLU A 191 10.31 15.79 -6.99
C GLU A 191 9.03 16.40 -7.57
N CYS A 192 8.42 17.36 -6.86
CA CYS A 192 7.29 18.14 -7.40
C CYS A 192 7.71 18.96 -8.62
N GLU A 193 8.89 19.59 -8.61
CA GLU A 193 9.43 20.31 -9.79
C GLU A 193 9.56 19.35 -10.98
N LYS A 194 10.06 18.11 -10.76
CA LYS A 194 10.13 17.10 -11.82
C LYS A 194 8.74 16.70 -12.32
N TYR A 195 7.78 16.60 -11.40
CA TYR A 195 6.39 16.30 -11.75
C TYR A 195 5.81 17.40 -12.64
N TYR A 196 5.95 18.67 -12.26
CA TYR A 196 5.43 19.79 -13.04
C TYR A 196 6.05 19.84 -14.44
N LYS A 197 7.38 19.71 -14.55
CA LYS A 197 8.08 19.68 -15.84
C LYS A 197 7.60 18.54 -16.74
N LYS A 198 7.44 17.33 -16.17
CA LYS A 198 6.98 16.16 -16.93
C LYS A 198 5.56 16.30 -17.44
N ASN A 199 4.69 17.01 -16.71
CA ASN A 199 3.28 17.20 -17.06
C ASN A 199 3.01 18.56 -17.73
N ALA A 200 4.05 19.21 -18.29
CA ALA A 200 3.95 20.46 -19.03
C ALA A 200 3.32 21.63 -18.25
N PHE A 201 3.57 21.69 -16.95
CA PHE A 201 3.24 22.87 -16.15
C PHE A 201 4.35 23.91 -16.29
N HIS A 202 3.97 25.14 -16.65
CA HIS A 202 4.87 26.29 -16.76
C HIS A 202 4.76 27.18 -15.51
N LEU A 203 5.26 26.69 -14.38
CA LEU A 203 5.19 27.37 -13.09
C LEU A 203 6.49 28.09 -12.77
N SER A 204 6.39 29.30 -12.22
CA SER A 204 7.49 29.97 -11.56
C SER A 204 7.88 29.20 -10.27
N ARG A 205 9.07 29.46 -9.77
CA ARG A 205 9.50 28.85 -8.49
C ARG A 205 8.60 29.25 -7.33
N TYR A 206 8.07 30.45 -7.34
CA TYR A 206 7.10 30.92 -6.35
C TYR A 206 5.81 30.08 -6.38
N GLU A 207 5.22 29.91 -7.55
CA GLU A 207 4.00 29.08 -7.72
C GLU A 207 4.24 27.63 -7.34
N MET A 208 5.43 27.06 -7.63
CA MET A 208 5.80 25.72 -7.15
C MET A 208 5.84 25.65 -5.62
N CYS A 209 6.38 26.68 -4.96
CA CYS A 209 6.38 26.75 -3.49
C CYS A 209 4.96 26.89 -2.93
N VAL A 210 4.13 27.76 -3.49
CA VAL A 210 2.72 27.94 -3.10
C VAL A 210 1.96 26.62 -3.23
N SER A 211 2.10 25.94 -4.38
CA SER A 211 1.49 24.63 -4.59
C SER A 211 1.97 23.61 -3.56
N TYR A 212 3.28 23.56 -3.28
CA TYR A 212 3.84 22.64 -2.30
C TYR A 212 3.34 22.91 -0.88
N MET A 213 3.22 24.17 -0.49
CA MET A 213 2.65 24.56 0.81
C MET A 213 1.16 24.18 0.94
N ALA A 214 0.39 24.31 -0.12
CA ALA A 214 -1.05 24.01 -0.13
C ALA A 214 -1.31 22.49 -0.20
N ILE A 215 -0.60 21.75 -1.08
CA ILE A 215 -0.89 20.36 -1.44
C ILE A 215 0.03 19.36 -0.72
N GLY A 216 1.22 19.79 -0.29
CA GLY A 216 2.16 18.99 0.50
C GLY A 216 2.87 17.87 -0.27
N GLY A 217 3.00 17.98 -1.58
CA GLY A 217 3.75 17.02 -2.42
C GLY A 217 3.11 15.63 -2.50
N ILE A 218 1.80 15.50 -2.29
CA ILE A 218 1.09 14.23 -2.38
C ILE A 218 0.72 13.96 -3.83
N PRO A 219 1.27 12.88 -4.47
CA PRO A 219 1.08 12.61 -5.89
C PRO A 219 -0.38 12.65 -6.35
N TYR A 220 -1.27 12.07 -5.56
CA TYR A 220 -2.70 12.02 -5.89
C TYR A 220 -3.33 13.41 -6.04
N TYR A 221 -2.91 14.39 -5.23
CA TYR A 221 -3.43 15.77 -5.36
C TYR A 221 -2.72 16.52 -6.48
N LEU A 222 -1.44 16.23 -6.71
CA LEU A 222 -0.74 16.77 -7.87
C LEU A 222 -1.41 16.35 -9.18
N ASP A 223 -1.93 15.11 -9.27
CA ASP A 223 -2.66 14.61 -10.45
C ASP A 223 -4.03 15.28 -10.66
N LYS A 224 -4.53 16.06 -9.70
CA LYS A 224 -5.75 16.86 -9.83
C LYS A 224 -5.49 18.24 -10.44
N LEU A 225 -4.22 18.67 -10.44
CA LEU A 225 -3.85 19.95 -11.03
C LEU A 225 -4.03 19.95 -12.55
N ARG A 226 -4.47 21.06 -13.07
CA ARG A 226 -4.66 21.30 -14.51
C ARG A 226 -3.64 22.33 -14.99
N ASN A 227 -2.93 22.03 -16.06
CA ASN A 227 -1.90 22.92 -16.65
C ASN A 227 -2.46 24.04 -17.50
N ASP A 228 -3.78 24.01 -17.78
CA ASP A 228 -4.55 25.06 -18.47
C ASP A 228 -5.13 26.11 -17.50
N ARG A 229 -4.83 26.05 -16.21
CA ARG A 229 -5.30 26.97 -15.16
C ARG A 229 -4.15 27.59 -14.38
N THR A 230 -4.40 28.72 -13.76
CA THR A 230 -3.45 29.31 -12.81
C THR A 230 -3.30 28.40 -11.57
N MET A 231 -2.23 28.54 -10.82
CA MET A 231 -2.05 27.78 -9.58
C MET A 231 -3.11 28.15 -8.53
N THR A 232 -3.51 29.40 -8.46
CA THR A 232 -4.59 29.87 -7.58
C THR A 232 -5.92 29.20 -7.92
N ASP A 233 -6.32 29.16 -9.18
CA ASP A 233 -7.56 28.50 -9.61
C ASP A 233 -7.53 26.98 -9.34
N ASN A 234 -6.35 26.36 -9.49
CA ASN A 234 -6.17 24.95 -9.16
C ASN A 234 -6.36 24.68 -7.65
N ILE A 235 -5.76 25.52 -6.80
CA ILE A 235 -5.90 25.42 -5.34
C ILE A 235 -7.35 25.67 -4.93
N ASP A 236 -7.98 26.70 -5.48
CA ASP A 236 -9.40 27.01 -5.23
C ASP A 236 -10.31 25.84 -5.61
N SER A 237 -10.09 25.26 -6.78
CA SER A 237 -10.87 24.11 -7.24
C SER A 237 -10.72 22.90 -6.30
N ILE A 238 -9.49 22.58 -5.87
CA ILE A 238 -9.22 21.42 -5.02
C ILE A 238 -9.77 21.60 -3.60
N PHE A 239 -9.66 22.82 -3.04
CA PHE A 239 -9.97 23.05 -1.61
C PHE A 239 -11.40 23.55 -1.37
N PHE A 240 -12.00 24.28 -2.31
CA PHE A 240 -13.27 24.97 -2.09
C PHE A 240 -14.38 24.56 -3.06
N ALA A 241 -14.05 24.22 -4.33
CA ALA A 241 -15.08 23.84 -5.32
C ALA A 241 -15.38 22.34 -5.32
N ASP A 242 -14.37 21.50 -5.12
CA ASP A 242 -14.57 20.05 -4.96
C ASP A 242 -14.69 19.70 -3.47
N GLU A 243 -15.76 19.02 -3.06
CA GLU A 243 -15.90 18.45 -1.71
C GLU A 243 -14.80 17.41 -1.37
N LEU A 244 -13.88 17.18 -2.29
CA LEU A 244 -12.88 16.12 -2.24
C LEU A 244 -12.02 16.19 -0.97
N ILE A 245 -11.55 17.37 -0.59
CA ILE A 245 -10.74 17.54 0.62
C ILE A 245 -11.59 17.49 1.88
N HIS A 246 -12.82 17.96 1.84
CA HIS A 246 -13.75 17.83 2.97
C HIS A 246 -14.12 16.36 3.24
N GLN A 247 -14.36 15.57 2.21
CA GLN A 247 -14.59 14.13 2.34
C GLN A 247 -13.32 13.43 2.83
N GLU A 248 -12.15 13.79 2.30
CA GLU A 248 -10.88 13.25 2.74
C GLU A 248 -10.51 13.56 4.16
N PHE A 249 -10.77 14.78 4.62
CA PHE A 249 -10.56 15.14 6.01
C PHE A 249 -11.34 14.16 6.92
N LYS A 250 -12.60 13.90 6.59
CA LYS A 250 -13.42 12.91 7.31
C LYS A 250 -12.85 11.49 7.18
N ASP A 251 -12.45 11.07 5.98
CA ASP A 251 -11.98 9.71 5.70
C ASP A 251 -10.61 9.40 6.32
N VAL A 252 -9.69 10.37 6.34
CA VAL A 252 -8.37 10.20 6.96
C VAL A 252 -8.49 9.94 8.45
N TYR A 253 -9.34 10.70 9.15
CA TYR A 253 -9.56 10.50 10.58
C TYR A 253 -10.37 9.24 10.87
N THR A 254 -11.28 8.88 9.97
CA THR A 254 -12.08 7.66 10.08
C THR A 254 -11.24 6.39 9.91
N GLY A 255 -10.26 6.40 9.02
CA GLY A 255 -9.43 5.23 8.72
C GLY A 255 -8.19 5.06 9.61
N LEU A 256 -7.80 6.09 10.38
CA LEU A 256 -6.56 6.08 11.16
C LEU A 256 -6.76 5.96 12.67
N TYR A 257 -7.93 6.30 13.19
CA TYR A 257 -8.13 6.42 14.65
C TYR A 257 -9.45 5.77 15.10
N SER A 258 -9.37 4.94 16.11
CA SER A 258 -10.53 4.33 16.78
C SER A 258 -11.38 5.33 17.57
N SER A 259 -10.83 6.50 17.95
CA SER A 259 -11.54 7.58 18.66
C SER A 259 -11.57 8.88 17.82
N LYS A 260 -12.37 8.85 16.75
CA LYS A 260 -12.46 9.91 15.71
C LYS A 260 -12.72 11.31 16.25
N GLU A 261 -13.65 11.45 17.20
CA GLU A 261 -14.17 12.72 17.68
C GLU A 261 -13.09 13.57 18.35
N LYS A 262 -12.27 12.97 19.21
CA LYS A 262 -11.20 13.70 19.93
C LYS A 262 -10.17 14.33 18.98
N TYR A 263 -9.78 13.64 17.93
CA TYR A 263 -8.78 14.19 16.99
C TYR A 263 -9.35 15.25 16.07
N VAL A 264 -10.62 15.11 15.66
CA VAL A 264 -11.34 16.13 14.88
C VAL A 264 -11.51 17.39 15.72
N ASP A 265 -11.84 17.26 16.99
CA ASP A 265 -12.02 18.41 17.91
C ASP A 265 -10.69 19.11 18.18
N ILE A 266 -9.59 18.37 18.35
CA ILE A 266 -8.26 18.97 18.49
C ILE A 266 -7.88 19.76 17.23
N VAL A 267 -8.09 19.21 16.04
CA VAL A 267 -7.76 19.92 14.79
C VAL A 267 -8.64 21.15 14.60
N LYS A 268 -9.93 21.08 14.91
CA LYS A 268 -10.84 22.25 14.88
C LYS A 268 -10.46 23.33 15.92
N ALA A 269 -9.86 22.93 17.04
CA ALA A 269 -9.42 23.86 18.06
C ALA A 269 -8.09 24.57 17.73
N ILE A 270 -7.30 24.00 16.81
CA ILE A 270 -6.00 24.57 16.38
C ILE A 270 -6.17 25.47 15.14
N GLY A 271 -7.16 25.24 14.30
CA GLY A 271 -7.42 25.97 13.06
C GLY A 271 -8.61 26.84 13.12
#